data_fc39cd9e742aa8c20b3e161812424d1f
#
_entry.id   fc39cd9e742aa8c20b3e161812424d1f
#
_cell.length_a   1.000
_cell.length_b   1.000
_cell.length_c   1.000
_cell.angle_alpha   90.00
_cell.angle_beta   90.00
_cell.angle_gamma   90.00
#
_symmetry.space_group_name_H-M   'P 1'
#
loop_
_entity.id
_entity.type
_entity.pdbx_description
1 polymer ?
#
loop_
_entity_poly.entity_id
_entity_poly.type
_entity_poly.pdbx_seq_one_letter_code
_entity_poly.pdbx_strand_id
1 'polypeptide(L)'
;MNVVLTDSVALAGPDLMDRHRAVFARAQQACRERHCWSPYPDMPGKYPGAGAAQLRGRQAFEAHLGAVFALDQPGVQGATPREAEEVSPYTQQPLGASYRFADIDTLFDAAQASIPGWAGASIDTRIGTLMEVLDTLYRDHLFEIANAVMHTAGQSFNMAYAGSGVNALDRGIEALVYAEQAMRAAPTTARWERSFGSANITLDKTYRLVPRGVAVCFSCASFPTWNAWPSMLASLATGNAVIVKPHPATVLPMAITVRVFRQVLAAAGFDPNLVTLALDSTQEPAGKLLVKHPKTAIVDFTGGVRFGQWVEQNAWPALCFTETAGCNTVVLESAPDLDAALRSLATTLCMFSAQMCTSPQNIYVPRQGVRTPAGTVPYAEVARRLADAVAALTSEPKKAAMILATIQSPQTLAMLADLQHQAEGTGEVLLAPAAYRHPEYPDARTSTPLMLAVGKDARALYGQERFGPVSFVIACDDAADALAQATQDVKQFGGLTAFLYSEDEAFIARAEQAYAQAGAQLTINLTGPMPLNFAAAYSDYHVTGLNPAGNASLTDLAFVASRFRITQSRRPAAAGTTL
;
A
#
# COMPACT_ATOMS: atom_id res chain seq x y z
N MET A 1 -31.83 -24.70 -1.17
CA MET A 1 -31.00 -25.89 -1.11
C MET A 1 -30.02 -25.67 0.03
N ASN A 2 -30.22 -26.33 1.18
CA ASN A 2 -29.43 -26.09 2.40
C ASN A 2 -28.00 -26.57 2.19
N VAL A 3 -27.06 -25.63 2.21
CA VAL A 3 -25.63 -25.96 2.30
C VAL A 3 -25.38 -26.40 3.74
N VAL A 4 -25.13 -27.68 3.90
CA VAL A 4 -24.67 -28.26 5.18
C VAL A 4 -23.31 -27.66 5.47
N LEU A 5 -23.24 -26.83 6.52
CA LEU A 5 -21.98 -26.43 7.13
C LEU A 5 -21.37 -27.69 7.76
N THR A 6 -20.30 -28.21 7.16
CA THR A 6 -19.49 -29.24 7.77
C THR A 6 -18.90 -28.72 9.07
N ASP A 7 -18.97 -29.52 10.13
CA ASP A 7 -18.45 -29.26 11.46
C ASP A 7 -17.07 -28.61 11.42
N SER A 8 -16.99 -27.36 11.86
CA SER A 8 -15.73 -26.66 12.05
C SER A 8 -15.02 -27.26 13.27
N VAL A 9 -14.07 -28.15 13.05
CA VAL A 9 -13.10 -28.53 14.09
C VAL A 9 -12.37 -27.25 14.49
N ALA A 10 -12.53 -26.82 15.73
CA ALA A 10 -11.80 -25.68 16.28
C ALA A 10 -10.30 -25.95 16.14
N LEU A 11 -9.62 -25.14 15.30
CA LEU A 11 -8.19 -25.28 15.06
C LEU A 11 -7.45 -24.69 16.27
N ALA A 12 -6.69 -25.51 16.99
CA ALA A 12 -5.84 -25.00 18.07
C ALA A 12 -4.69 -24.15 17.52
N GLY A 13 -4.38 -23.02 18.16
CA GLY A 13 -3.39 -22.05 17.69
C GLY A 13 -1.99 -22.61 17.35
N PRO A 14 -1.42 -23.60 18.10
CA PRO A 14 -0.16 -24.23 17.75
C PRO A 14 -0.18 -24.96 16.40
N ASP A 15 -1.30 -25.61 16.06
CA ASP A 15 -1.44 -26.37 14.81
C ASP A 15 -1.43 -25.45 13.57
N LEU A 16 -1.88 -24.20 13.71
CA LEU A 16 -1.86 -23.21 12.61
C LEU A 16 -0.45 -22.77 12.26
N MET A 17 0.41 -22.52 13.26
CA MET A 17 1.82 -22.17 12.98
C MET A 17 2.56 -23.32 12.30
N ASP A 18 2.32 -24.57 12.71
CA ASP A 18 2.96 -25.74 12.10
C ASP A 18 2.54 -25.92 10.64
N ARG A 19 1.27 -25.64 10.32
CA ARG A 19 0.76 -25.65 8.94
C ARG A 19 1.52 -24.67 8.04
N HIS A 20 1.79 -23.47 8.53
CA HIS A 20 2.38 -22.37 7.75
C HIS A 20 3.90 -22.22 7.92
N ARG A 21 4.52 -23.04 8.78
CA ARG A 21 5.93 -22.92 9.16
C ARG A 21 6.89 -22.88 7.98
N ALA A 22 6.67 -23.71 6.96
CA ALA A 22 7.56 -23.77 5.80
C ALA A 22 7.51 -22.48 4.97
N VAL A 23 6.33 -21.95 4.72
CA VAL A 23 6.13 -20.68 3.99
C VAL A 23 6.71 -19.51 4.79
N PHE A 24 6.43 -19.47 6.10
CA PHE A 24 6.93 -18.40 6.96
C PHE A 24 8.47 -18.42 7.09
N ALA A 25 9.09 -19.60 7.24
CA ALA A 25 10.55 -19.74 7.27
C ALA A 25 11.20 -19.28 5.95
N ARG A 26 10.57 -19.55 4.81
CA ARG A 26 11.06 -19.07 3.52
C ARG A 26 10.92 -17.55 3.39
N ALA A 27 9.82 -16.96 3.88
CA ALA A 27 9.64 -15.50 3.96
C ALA A 27 10.72 -14.85 4.85
N GLN A 28 11.01 -15.44 6.01
CA GLN A 28 12.11 -14.98 6.88
C GLN A 28 13.46 -15.02 6.16
N GLN A 29 13.73 -16.06 5.38
CA GLN A 29 14.95 -16.15 4.57
C GLN A 29 14.95 -15.05 3.49
N ALA A 30 13.85 -14.86 2.76
CA ALA A 30 13.73 -13.83 1.73
C ALA A 30 13.99 -12.42 2.30
N CYS A 31 13.43 -12.10 3.47
CA CYS A 31 13.69 -10.84 4.18
C CYS A 31 15.18 -10.66 4.55
N ARG A 32 15.85 -11.72 5.03
CA ARG A 32 17.28 -11.65 5.38
C ARG A 32 18.18 -11.48 4.17
N GLU A 33 17.88 -12.17 3.09
CA GLU A 33 18.65 -12.17 1.85
C GLU A 33 18.28 -11.03 0.90
N ARG A 34 17.18 -10.31 1.23
CA ARG A 34 16.66 -9.19 0.42
C ARG A 34 16.45 -9.58 -1.04
N HIS A 35 15.77 -10.69 -1.29
CA HIS A 35 15.45 -11.12 -2.65
C HIS A 35 13.95 -11.28 -2.88
N CYS A 36 13.54 -11.05 -4.13
CA CYS A 36 12.17 -11.21 -4.58
C CYS A 36 11.75 -12.69 -4.47
N TRP A 37 10.64 -12.92 -3.77
CA TRP A 37 10.02 -14.22 -3.62
C TRP A 37 8.52 -14.03 -3.37
N SER A 38 7.72 -15.02 -3.75
CA SER A 38 6.31 -15.11 -3.37
C SER A 38 5.91 -16.58 -3.28
N PRO A 39 5.09 -16.99 -2.29
CA PRO A 39 4.48 -18.32 -2.29
C PRO A 39 3.33 -18.42 -3.30
N TYR A 40 2.89 -17.32 -3.88
CA TYR A 40 1.70 -17.20 -4.70
C TYR A 40 2.04 -16.79 -6.15
N PRO A 41 1.44 -17.41 -7.17
CA PRO A 41 1.59 -16.93 -8.54
C PRO A 41 0.89 -15.58 -8.72
N ASP A 42 1.62 -14.62 -9.27
CA ASP A 42 1.15 -13.26 -9.57
C ASP A 42 0.29 -13.14 -10.84
N MET A 43 0.18 -14.23 -11.61
CA MET A 43 -0.65 -14.30 -12.81
C MET A 43 -1.91 -15.13 -12.53
N PRO A 44 -3.12 -14.60 -12.77
CA PRO A 44 -4.37 -15.33 -12.51
C PRO A 44 -4.44 -16.71 -13.19
N GLY A 45 -3.91 -16.81 -14.41
CA GLY A 45 -3.88 -18.06 -15.16
C GLY A 45 -2.97 -19.16 -14.59
N LYS A 46 -2.05 -18.82 -13.70
CA LYS A 46 -1.18 -19.77 -12.99
C LYS A 46 -1.75 -20.23 -11.64
N TYR A 47 -2.87 -19.66 -11.22
CA TYR A 47 -3.55 -20.11 -10.00
C TYR A 47 -4.06 -21.55 -10.16
N PRO A 48 -3.89 -22.43 -9.16
CA PRO A 48 -4.41 -23.81 -9.25
C PRO A 48 -5.93 -23.84 -9.49
N GLY A 49 -6.35 -24.42 -10.61
CA GLY A 49 -7.78 -24.44 -11.00
C GLY A 49 -8.32 -23.05 -11.41
N ALA A 50 -7.49 -22.20 -12.01
CA ALA A 50 -7.75 -20.79 -12.34
C ALA A 50 -9.14 -20.51 -12.91
N GLY A 51 -9.60 -21.26 -13.93
CA GLY A 51 -10.90 -21.02 -14.58
C GLY A 51 -12.07 -21.16 -13.61
N ALA A 52 -12.09 -22.22 -12.79
CA ALA A 52 -13.15 -22.44 -11.81
C ALA A 52 -13.07 -21.42 -10.65
N ALA A 53 -11.87 -21.09 -10.20
CA ALA A 53 -11.66 -20.11 -9.14
C ALA A 53 -12.08 -18.68 -9.58
N GLN A 54 -11.73 -18.30 -10.81
CA GLN A 54 -12.13 -17.03 -11.40
C GLN A 54 -13.65 -16.91 -11.53
N LEU A 55 -14.32 -17.99 -12.01
CA LEU A 55 -15.78 -18.01 -12.10
C LEU A 55 -16.44 -17.89 -10.73
N ARG A 56 -15.99 -18.66 -9.72
CA ARG A 56 -16.52 -18.56 -8.35
C ARG A 56 -16.31 -17.18 -7.76
N GLY A 57 -15.11 -16.60 -7.90
CA GLY A 57 -14.82 -15.27 -7.37
C GLY A 57 -15.67 -14.17 -8.02
N ARG A 58 -15.89 -14.27 -9.34
CA ARG A 58 -16.81 -13.38 -10.04
C ARG A 58 -18.26 -13.52 -9.53
N GLN A 59 -18.77 -14.73 -9.41
CA GLN A 59 -20.11 -14.99 -8.88
C GLN A 59 -20.26 -14.49 -7.43
N ALA A 60 -19.22 -14.66 -6.60
CA ALA A 60 -19.21 -14.14 -5.23
C ALA A 60 -19.27 -12.61 -5.21
N PHE A 61 -18.50 -11.94 -6.06
CA PHE A 61 -18.59 -10.48 -6.23
C PHE A 61 -19.98 -10.04 -6.73
N GLU A 62 -20.52 -10.68 -7.76
CA GLU A 62 -21.84 -10.36 -8.33
C GLU A 62 -22.96 -10.51 -7.30
N ALA A 63 -22.84 -11.43 -6.34
CA ALA A 63 -23.80 -11.61 -5.25
C ALA A 63 -23.83 -10.43 -4.25
N HIS A 64 -22.84 -9.54 -4.26
CA HIS A 64 -22.85 -8.34 -3.43
C HIS A 64 -23.56 -7.16 -4.12
N LEU A 65 -23.76 -7.20 -5.43
CA LEU A 65 -24.36 -6.10 -6.17
C LEU A 65 -25.83 -5.92 -5.76
N GLY A 66 -26.20 -4.71 -5.32
CA GLY A 66 -27.55 -4.38 -4.84
C GLY A 66 -27.95 -5.07 -3.53
N ALA A 67 -27.02 -5.74 -2.85
CA ALA A 67 -27.31 -6.52 -1.64
C ALA A 67 -26.82 -5.83 -0.36
N VAL A 68 -27.42 -6.21 0.77
CA VAL A 68 -26.91 -5.82 2.09
C VAL A 68 -25.73 -6.72 2.45
N PHE A 69 -24.55 -6.13 2.63
CA PHE A 69 -23.37 -6.87 3.06
C PHE A 69 -23.54 -7.29 4.53
N ALA A 70 -23.54 -8.60 4.75
CA ALA A 70 -23.65 -9.17 6.10
C ALA A 70 -22.30 -9.13 6.81
N LEU A 71 -22.17 -8.29 7.82
CA LEU A 71 -21.04 -8.25 8.73
C LEU A 71 -21.57 -8.19 10.17
N ASP A 72 -21.39 -9.27 10.91
CA ASP A 72 -21.72 -9.30 12.33
C ASP A 72 -20.57 -8.66 13.12
N GLN A 73 -20.81 -7.46 13.64
CA GLN A 73 -19.88 -6.72 14.48
C GLN A 73 -20.62 -5.84 15.48
N PRO A 74 -19.96 -5.37 16.55
CA PRO A 74 -20.55 -4.45 17.52
C PRO A 74 -21.01 -3.14 16.89
N GLY A 75 -22.03 -2.51 17.47
CA GLY A 75 -22.49 -1.18 17.07
C GLY A 75 -23.37 -1.12 15.82
N VAL A 76 -23.68 -2.27 15.19
CA VAL A 76 -24.57 -2.33 14.01
C VAL A 76 -26.02 -2.71 14.35
N GLN A 77 -26.32 -3.01 15.62
CA GLN A 77 -27.64 -3.42 16.08
C GLN A 77 -28.65 -2.28 15.91
N GLY A 78 -29.73 -2.58 15.17
CA GLY A 78 -30.76 -1.58 14.87
C GLY A 78 -30.39 -0.55 13.80
N ALA A 79 -29.15 -0.56 13.28
CA ALA A 79 -28.74 0.34 12.21
C ALA A 79 -29.41 -0.06 10.88
N THR A 80 -30.00 0.92 10.19
CA THR A 80 -30.52 0.74 8.85
C THR A 80 -29.35 0.65 7.86
N PRO A 81 -29.34 -0.32 6.94
CA PRO A 81 -28.33 -0.36 5.88
C PRO A 81 -28.38 0.90 5.01
N ARG A 82 -27.20 1.42 4.65
CA ARG A 82 -27.03 2.55 3.72
C ARG A 82 -26.14 2.09 2.57
N GLU A 83 -26.43 2.54 1.35
CA GLU A 83 -25.52 2.32 0.22
C GLU A 83 -24.21 3.07 0.42
N ALA A 84 -23.10 2.44 0.05
CA ALA A 84 -21.83 3.12 -0.03
C ALA A 84 -21.72 3.93 -1.33
N GLU A 85 -20.75 4.86 -1.38
CA GLU A 85 -20.49 5.71 -2.55
C GLU A 85 -19.67 4.99 -3.63
N GLU A 86 -19.86 3.68 -3.78
CA GLU A 86 -19.11 2.80 -4.69
C GLU A 86 -19.75 2.81 -6.08
N VAL A 87 -19.10 3.48 -7.02
CA VAL A 87 -19.49 3.54 -8.43
C VAL A 87 -18.41 2.88 -9.27
N SER A 88 -18.79 1.86 -10.02
CA SER A 88 -17.84 1.16 -10.89
C SER A 88 -17.29 2.08 -11.99
N PRO A 89 -15.97 2.28 -12.09
CA PRO A 89 -15.40 3.03 -13.21
C PRO A 89 -15.59 2.33 -14.56
N TYR A 90 -15.86 1.03 -14.56
CA TYR A 90 -16.10 0.23 -15.77
C TYR A 90 -17.52 0.36 -16.31
N THR A 91 -18.53 0.32 -15.43
CA THR A 91 -19.93 0.38 -15.84
C THR A 91 -20.57 1.75 -15.62
N GLN A 92 -19.91 2.61 -14.84
CA GLN A 92 -20.41 3.89 -14.34
C GLN A 92 -21.75 3.76 -13.57
N GLN A 93 -22.04 2.56 -13.07
CA GLN A 93 -23.20 2.28 -12.24
C GLN A 93 -22.77 2.10 -10.78
N PRO A 94 -23.62 2.52 -9.82
CA PRO A 94 -23.43 2.17 -8.41
C PRO A 94 -23.37 0.65 -8.25
N LEU A 95 -22.52 0.15 -7.35
CA LEU A 95 -22.56 -1.25 -6.95
C LEU A 95 -23.85 -1.59 -6.22
N GLY A 96 -24.51 -0.61 -5.59
CA GLY A 96 -25.72 -0.78 -4.80
C GLY A 96 -25.52 -1.61 -3.53
N ALA A 97 -24.27 -1.96 -3.20
CA ALA A 97 -23.97 -2.65 -1.96
C ALA A 97 -24.25 -1.75 -0.76
N SER A 98 -24.99 -2.26 0.21
CA SER A 98 -25.40 -1.52 1.40
C SER A 98 -24.76 -2.12 2.64
N TYR A 99 -24.46 -1.27 3.61
CA TYR A 99 -23.76 -1.64 4.84
C TYR A 99 -24.44 -1.02 6.07
N ARG A 100 -24.36 -1.71 7.22
CA ARG A 100 -24.75 -1.11 8.49
C ARG A 100 -23.56 -0.35 9.07
N PHE A 101 -23.73 0.97 9.26
CA PHE A 101 -22.69 1.81 9.87
C PHE A 101 -22.75 1.60 11.38
N ALA A 102 -21.61 1.23 11.94
CA ALA A 102 -21.49 0.94 13.36
C ALA A 102 -21.30 2.23 14.17
N ASP A 103 -21.79 2.21 15.40
CA ASP A 103 -21.44 3.22 16.39
C ASP A 103 -19.95 3.14 16.73
N ILE A 104 -19.25 4.26 16.61
CA ILE A 104 -17.77 4.32 16.74
C ILE A 104 -17.32 4.02 18.17
N ASP A 105 -17.97 4.57 19.18
CA ASP A 105 -17.59 4.32 20.58
C ASP A 105 -17.75 2.82 20.92
N THR A 106 -18.82 2.20 20.45
CA THR A 106 -19.07 0.76 20.60
C THR A 106 -17.98 -0.08 19.90
N LEU A 107 -17.51 0.32 18.71
CA LEU A 107 -16.39 -0.35 18.04
C LEU A 107 -15.11 -0.27 18.87
N PHE A 108 -14.78 0.90 19.41
CA PHE A 108 -13.59 1.07 20.24
C PHE A 108 -13.67 0.28 21.55
N ASP A 109 -14.85 0.24 22.18
CA ASP A 109 -15.06 -0.53 23.41
C ASP A 109 -14.87 -2.02 23.18
N ALA A 110 -15.45 -2.57 22.14
CA ALA A 110 -15.32 -3.97 21.77
C ALA A 110 -13.89 -4.32 21.35
N ALA A 111 -13.25 -3.49 20.55
CA ALA A 111 -11.85 -3.66 20.15
C ALA A 111 -10.92 -3.66 21.40
N GLN A 112 -11.09 -2.72 22.32
CA GLN A 112 -10.30 -2.65 23.54
C GLN A 112 -10.51 -3.88 24.42
N ALA A 113 -11.74 -4.39 24.54
CA ALA A 113 -12.08 -5.55 25.34
C ALA A 113 -11.49 -6.86 24.76
N SER A 114 -11.30 -6.95 23.46
CA SER A 114 -10.74 -8.15 22.79
C SER A 114 -9.22 -8.30 22.97
N ILE A 115 -8.48 -7.23 23.28
CA ILE A 115 -7.02 -7.20 23.34
C ILE A 115 -6.43 -8.19 24.38
N PRO A 116 -6.90 -8.31 25.64
CA PRO A 116 -6.23 -9.12 26.64
C PRO A 116 -6.07 -10.59 26.25
N GLY A 117 -7.11 -11.21 25.68
CA GLY A 117 -7.07 -12.60 25.22
C GLY A 117 -6.05 -12.81 24.10
N TRP A 118 -6.01 -11.90 23.15
CA TRP A 118 -5.09 -11.94 22.02
C TRP A 118 -3.64 -11.64 22.41
N ALA A 119 -3.41 -10.61 23.20
CA ALA A 119 -2.08 -10.24 23.69
C ALA A 119 -1.46 -11.31 24.61
N GLY A 120 -2.31 -12.09 25.30
CA GLY A 120 -1.89 -13.23 26.12
C GLY A 120 -1.47 -14.46 25.33
N ALA A 121 -1.84 -14.56 24.04
CA ALA A 121 -1.45 -15.68 23.18
C ALA A 121 0.06 -15.62 22.86
N SER A 122 0.67 -16.79 22.59
CA SER A 122 2.07 -16.87 22.19
C SER A 122 2.32 -16.15 20.86
N ILE A 123 3.58 -15.77 20.60
CA ILE A 123 3.97 -15.19 19.30
C ILE A 123 3.61 -16.16 18.17
N ASP A 124 3.93 -17.45 18.33
CA ASP A 124 3.65 -18.47 17.30
C ASP A 124 2.14 -18.62 17.05
N THR A 125 1.33 -18.58 18.09
CA THR A 125 -0.13 -18.64 17.97
C THR A 125 -0.66 -17.44 17.16
N ARG A 126 -0.22 -16.23 17.48
CA ARG A 126 -0.64 -15.03 16.75
C ARG A 126 -0.19 -15.06 15.29
N ILE A 127 1.08 -15.36 15.04
CA ILE A 127 1.62 -15.44 13.68
C ILE A 127 0.93 -16.55 12.88
N GLY A 128 0.78 -17.76 13.43
CA GLY A 128 0.10 -18.87 12.76
C GLY A 128 -1.35 -18.56 12.41
N THR A 129 -2.10 -17.92 13.32
CA THR A 129 -3.48 -17.48 13.05
C THR A 129 -3.54 -16.43 11.93
N LEU A 130 -2.61 -15.48 11.92
CA LEU A 130 -2.58 -14.44 10.88
C LEU A 130 -2.09 -14.97 9.52
N MET A 131 -1.21 -15.97 9.52
CA MET A 131 -0.85 -16.71 8.29
C MET A 131 -2.06 -17.49 7.74
N GLU A 132 -2.91 -18.09 8.60
CA GLU A 132 -4.16 -18.73 8.16
C GLU A 132 -5.15 -17.72 7.56
N VAL A 133 -5.22 -16.49 8.08
CA VAL A 133 -6.01 -15.41 7.45
C VAL A 133 -5.52 -15.16 6.03
N LEU A 134 -4.21 -14.99 5.83
CA LEU A 134 -3.63 -14.73 4.51
C LEU A 134 -3.85 -15.90 3.55
N ASP A 135 -3.70 -17.14 4.01
CA ASP A 135 -3.97 -18.34 3.23
C ASP A 135 -5.46 -18.44 2.84
N THR A 136 -6.37 -18.12 3.76
CA THR A 136 -7.81 -18.09 3.49
C THR A 136 -8.18 -17.00 2.47
N LEU A 137 -7.61 -15.80 2.61
CA LEU A 137 -7.78 -14.72 1.62
C LEU A 137 -7.30 -15.16 0.23
N TYR A 138 -6.12 -15.81 0.15
CA TYR A 138 -5.59 -16.31 -1.12
C TYR A 138 -6.47 -17.40 -1.72
N ARG A 139 -6.74 -18.45 -0.94
CA ARG A 139 -7.38 -19.67 -1.42
C ARG A 139 -8.86 -19.47 -1.77
N ASP A 140 -9.58 -18.73 -0.94
CA ASP A 140 -11.04 -18.70 -1.00
C ASP A 140 -11.60 -17.35 -1.50
N HIS A 141 -10.88 -16.24 -1.35
CA HIS A 141 -11.40 -14.89 -1.57
C HIS A 141 -10.61 -14.02 -2.56
N LEU A 142 -9.44 -14.46 -3.04
CA LEU A 142 -8.58 -13.61 -3.88
C LEU A 142 -9.28 -13.11 -5.14
N PHE A 143 -10.00 -14.00 -5.83
CA PHE A 143 -10.73 -13.63 -7.06
C PHE A 143 -11.97 -12.77 -6.78
N GLU A 144 -12.65 -12.98 -5.65
CA GLU A 144 -13.75 -12.13 -5.17
C GLU A 144 -13.24 -10.70 -4.91
N ILE A 145 -12.14 -10.57 -4.16
CA ILE A 145 -11.49 -9.29 -3.84
C ILE A 145 -10.97 -8.62 -5.12
N ALA A 146 -10.36 -9.37 -6.04
CA ALA A 146 -9.87 -8.80 -7.30
C ALA A 146 -10.99 -8.19 -8.15
N ASN A 147 -12.18 -8.83 -8.22
CA ASN A 147 -13.35 -8.24 -8.88
C ASN A 147 -13.87 -7.00 -8.11
N ALA A 148 -13.93 -7.06 -6.78
CA ALA A 148 -14.33 -5.92 -5.97
C ALA A 148 -13.38 -4.72 -6.16
N VAL A 149 -12.07 -4.95 -6.17
CA VAL A 149 -11.06 -3.91 -6.44
C VAL A 149 -11.18 -3.38 -7.86
N MET A 150 -11.34 -4.24 -8.87
CA MET A 150 -11.56 -3.82 -10.25
C MET A 150 -12.72 -2.83 -10.34
N HIS A 151 -13.87 -3.17 -9.75
CA HIS A 151 -15.08 -2.36 -9.86
C HIS A 151 -15.20 -1.20 -8.87
N THR A 152 -14.29 -1.05 -7.91
CA THR A 152 -14.27 0.09 -6.98
C THR A 152 -13.06 1.00 -7.18
N ALA A 153 -11.88 0.42 -7.42
CA ALA A 153 -10.65 1.18 -7.62
C ALA A 153 -10.34 1.47 -9.10
N GLY A 154 -10.95 0.74 -10.04
CA GLY A 154 -10.72 0.94 -11.47
C GLY A 154 -9.48 0.22 -12.02
N GLN A 155 -8.82 -0.62 -11.24
CA GLN A 155 -7.71 -1.45 -11.71
C GLN A 155 -8.18 -2.44 -12.78
N SER A 156 -7.29 -2.83 -13.72
CA SER A 156 -7.59 -4.01 -14.55
C SER A 156 -7.67 -5.26 -13.65
N PHE A 157 -8.39 -6.28 -14.08
CA PHE A 157 -8.49 -7.51 -13.30
C PHE A 157 -7.12 -8.11 -12.95
N ASN A 158 -6.18 -8.10 -13.91
CA ASN A 158 -4.83 -8.60 -13.69
C ASN A 158 -4.07 -7.77 -12.64
N MET A 159 -4.20 -6.44 -12.66
CA MET A 159 -3.61 -5.55 -11.66
C MET A 159 -4.26 -5.77 -10.29
N ALA A 160 -5.58 -5.90 -10.22
CA ALA A 160 -6.30 -6.16 -8.98
C ALA A 160 -5.90 -7.51 -8.36
N TYR A 161 -5.73 -8.55 -9.17
CA TYR A 161 -5.26 -9.86 -8.74
C TYR A 161 -3.79 -9.81 -8.27
N ALA A 162 -2.88 -9.26 -9.08
CA ALA A 162 -1.47 -9.22 -8.77
C ALA A 162 -1.13 -8.16 -7.71
N GLY A 163 -1.46 -6.89 -7.96
CA GLY A 163 -1.08 -5.76 -7.12
C GLY A 163 -1.86 -5.71 -5.80
N SER A 164 -3.19 -5.58 -5.89
CA SER A 164 -4.06 -5.54 -4.70
C SER A 164 -4.32 -6.91 -4.06
N GLY A 165 -3.97 -7.99 -4.74
CA GLY A 165 -4.09 -9.36 -4.24
C GLY A 165 -2.75 -9.93 -3.79
N VAL A 166 -2.02 -10.59 -4.70
CA VAL A 166 -0.79 -11.35 -4.39
C VAL A 166 0.28 -10.49 -3.72
N ASN A 167 0.60 -9.31 -4.28
CA ASN A 167 1.62 -8.45 -3.69
C ASN A 167 1.21 -7.89 -2.31
N ALA A 168 -0.09 -7.69 -2.10
CA ALA A 168 -0.62 -7.31 -0.78
C ALA A 168 -0.48 -8.44 0.25
N LEU A 169 -0.71 -9.71 -0.15
CA LEU A 169 -0.45 -10.89 0.69
C LEU A 169 1.03 -10.99 1.05
N ASP A 170 1.92 -10.80 0.07
CA ASP A 170 3.37 -10.84 0.29
C ASP A 170 3.82 -9.75 1.27
N ARG A 171 3.35 -8.52 1.12
CA ARG A 171 3.60 -7.43 2.09
C ARG A 171 3.03 -7.73 3.47
N GLY A 172 1.89 -8.41 3.52
CA GLY A 172 1.31 -8.90 4.77
C GLY A 172 2.21 -9.92 5.48
N ILE A 173 2.73 -10.91 4.76
CA ILE A 173 3.68 -11.90 5.32
C ILE A 173 4.98 -11.20 5.75
N GLU A 174 5.50 -10.27 4.96
CA GLU A 174 6.67 -9.46 5.31
C GLU A 174 6.47 -8.73 6.65
N ALA A 175 5.30 -8.12 6.86
CA ALA A 175 4.97 -7.45 8.12
C ALA A 175 4.97 -8.43 9.31
N LEU A 176 4.47 -9.66 9.11
CA LEU A 176 4.51 -10.70 10.13
C LEU A 176 5.95 -11.14 10.46
N VAL A 177 6.83 -11.24 9.46
CA VAL A 177 8.25 -11.56 9.66
C VAL A 177 8.94 -10.50 10.52
N TYR A 178 8.78 -9.22 10.20
CA TYR A 178 9.37 -8.14 11.00
C TYR A 178 8.75 -8.06 12.40
N ALA A 179 7.45 -8.30 12.54
CA ALA A 179 6.78 -8.33 13.84
C ALA A 179 7.32 -9.46 14.74
N GLU A 180 7.47 -10.66 14.20
CA GLU A 180 8.07 -11.80 14.89
C GLU A 180 9.50 -11.49 15.32
N GLN A 181 10.32 -10.97 14.41
CA GLN A 181 11.70 -10.59 14.69
C GLN A 181 11.79 -9.54 15.82
N ALA A 182 10.97 -8.49 15.76
CA ALA A 182 10.94 -7.44 16.78
C ALA A 182 10.54 -7.96 18.15
N MET A 183 9.53 -8.83 18.21
CA MET A 183 9.04 -9.40 19.46
C MET A 183 10.03 -10.38 20.07
N ARG A 184 10.70 -11.22 19.29
CA ARG A 184 11.70 -12.19 19.77
C ARG A 184 13.02 -11.56 20.16
N ALA A 185 13.28 -10.30 19.80
CA ALA A 185 14.47 -9.57 20.25
C ALA A 185 14.48 -9.35 21.78
N ALA A 186 13.31 -9.40 22.44
CA ALA A 186 13.20 -9.29 23.90
C ALA A 186 13.16 -10.67 24.55
N PRO A 187 14.04 -10.98 25.53
CA PRO A 187 13.93 -12.21 26.32
C PRO A 187 12.67 -12.17 27.17
N THR A 188 12.09 -13.31 27.47
CA THR A 188 10.94 -13.44 28.39
C THR A 188 11.38 -13.38 29.85
N THR A 189 12.58 -13.89 30.16
CA THR A 189 13.17 -13.92 31.50
C THR A 189 14.67 -13.64 31.44
N ALA A 190 15.22 -13.14 32.54
CA ALA A 190 16.66 -13.03 32.74
C ALA A 190 16.99 -13.10 34.24
N ARG A 191 18.18 -13.62 34.56
CA ARG A 191 18.78 -13.54 35.90
C ARG A 191 19.83 -12.43 35.89
N TRP A 192 19.78 -11.57 36.90
CA TRP A 192 20.73 -10.50 37.09
C TRP A 192 21.43 -10.65 38.45
N GLU A 193 22.75 -10.58 38.45
CA GLU A 193 23.55 -10.73 39.63
C GLU A 193 24.55 -9.57 39.75
N ARG A 194 24.71 -9.06 40.94
CA ARG A 194 25.69 -8.03 41.24
C ARG A 194 26.09 -8.02 42.70
N SER A 195 27.38 -7.81 42.95
CA SER A 195 27.92 -7.57 44.29
C SER A 195 27.85 -6.10 44.65
N PHE A 196 27.41 -5.84 45.90
CA PHE A 196 27.40 -4.53 46.55
C PHE A 196 28.17 -4.65 47.85
N GLY A 197 29.47 -4.37 47.83
CA GLY A 197 30.37 -4.64 48.94
C GLY A 197 30.45 -6.13 49.25
N SER A 198 30.08 -6.52 50.46
CA SER A 198 30.03 -7.93 50.87
C SER A 198 28.72 -8.64 50.53
N ALA A 199 27.70 -7.94 50.01
CA ALA A 199 26.40 -8.52 49.69
C ALA A 199 26.31 -8.82 48.20
N ASN A 200 25.92 -10.06 47.86
CA ASN A 200 25.54 -10.44 46.50
C ASN A 200 24.03 -10.39 46.36
N ILE A 201 23.55 -9.65 45.38
CA ILE A 201 22.12 -9.54 45.05
C ILE A 201 21.86 -10.26 43.74
N THR A 202 20.93 -11.21 43.78
CA THR A 202 20.47 -11.95 42.64
C THR A 202 18.98 -11.64 42.42
N LEU A 203 18.61 -11.23 41.18
CA LEU A 203 17.24 -10.91 40.81
C LEU A 203 16.79 -11.76 39.62
N ASP A 204 15.62 -12.36 39.75
CA ASP A 204 14.89 -12.93 38.63
C ASP A 204 14.03 -11.83 38.00
N LYS A 205 14.19 -11.65 36.68
CA LYS A 205 13.46 -10.66 35.87
C LYS A 205 12.51 -11.35 34.92
N THR A 206 11.33 -10.77 34.74
CA THR A 206 10.36 -11.17 33.72
C THR A 206 10.03 -9.99 32.85
N TYR A 207 10.05 -10.17 31.54
CA TYR A 207 9.71 -9.18 30.53
C TYR A 207 8.40 -9.54 29.86
N ARG A 208 7.58 -8.54 29.59
CA ARG A 208 6.29 -8.70 28.93
C ARG A 208 6.16 -7.73 27.77
N LEU A 209 5.72 -8.24 26.62
CA LEU A 209 5.32 -7.43 25.48
C LEU A 209 3.91 -6.91 25.75
N VAL A 210 3.74 -5.60 25.70
CA VAL A 210 2.46 -4.92 25.95
C VAL A 210 2.05 -4.20 24.70
N PRO A 211 0.92 -4.55 24.04
CA PRO A 211 0.40 -3.82 22.89
C PRO A 211 0.03 -2.39 23.26
N ARG A 212 0.03 -1.50 22.30
CA ARG A 212 -0.36 -0.11 22.54
C ARG A 212 -1.85 0.07 22.75
N GLY A 213 -2.69 -0.73 22.08
CA GLY A 213 -4.14 -0.62 22.17
C GLY A 213 -4.85 -0.80 20.83
N VAL A 214 -5.76 0.10 20.51
CA VAL A 214 -6.54 0.04 19.28
C VAL A 214 -5.84 0.82 18.16
N ALA A 215 -5.60 0.16 17.04
CA ALA A 215 -5.11 0.77 15.81
C ALA A 215 -6.29 1.14 14.89
N VAL A 216 -6.23 2.31 14.27
CA VAL A 216 -7.13 2.70 13.19
C VAL A 216 -6.37 2.63 11.88
N CYS A 217 -6.82 1.79 10.94
CA CYS A 217 -6.20 1.59 9.65
C CYS A 217 -7.07 2.22 8.55
N PHE A 218 -6.59 3.30 7.94
CA PHE A 218 -7.23 3.95 6.80
C PHE A 218 -6.76 3.29 5.50
N SER A 219 -7.70 2.73 4.76
CA SER A 219 -7.47 2.12 3.46
C SER A 219 -7.72 3.14 2.35
N CYS A 220 -6.80 3.27 1.41
CA CYS A 220 -6.91 4.22 0.30
C CYS A 220 -7.86 3.70 -0.80
N ALA A 221 -8.23 4.60 -1.73
CA ALA A 221 -9.17 4.28 -2.78
C ALA A 221 -8.55 3.47 -3.94
N SER A 222 -7.29 3.71 -4.29
CA SER A 222 -6.64 3.12 -5.47
C SER A 222 -6.10 1.70 -5.25
N PHE A 223 -5.55 1.43 -4.07
CA PHE A 223 -4.99 0.14 -3.65
C PHE A 223 -5.48 -0.23 -2.24
N PRO A 224 -6.76 -0.57 -2.07
CA PRO A 224 -7.38 -0.67 -0.74
C PRO A 224 -6.73 -1.73 0.16
N THR A 225 -6.23 -2.82 -0.40
CA THR A 225 -5.64 -3.95 0.33
C THR A 225 -4.14 -3.81 0.53
N TRP A 226 -3.43 -3.29 -0.46
CA TRP A 226 -1.96 -3.32 -0.53
C TRP A 226 -1.28 -2.59 0.64
N ASN A 227 -1.79 -1.43 1.03
CA ASN A 227 -1.28 -0.69 2.20
C ASN A 227 -1.97 -1.12 3.50
N ALA A 228 -3.25 -1.51 3.45
CA ALA A 228 -4.01 -1.84 4.64
C ALA A 228 -3.60 -3.19 5.26
N TRP A 229 -3.40 -4.24 4.47
CA TRP A 229 -3.08 -5.56 5.01
C TRP A 229 -1.78 -5.59 5.82
N PRO A 230 -0.63 -5.07 5.35
CA PRO A 230 0.58 -5.04 6.18
C PRO A 230 0.41 -4.22 7.46
N SER A 231 -0.33 -3.11 7.44
CA SER A 231 -0.62 -2.30 8.63
C SER A 231 -1.50 -3.04 9.64
N MET A 232 -2.57 -3.69 9.16
CA MET A 232 -3.44 -4.53 9.99
C MET A 232 -2.65 -5.68 10.64
N LEU A 233 -1.85 -6.39 9.84
CA LEU A 233 -1.07 -7.54 10.29
C LEU A 233 0.04 -7.15 11.25
N ALA A 234 0.74 -6.03 11.02
CA ALA A 234 1.73 -5.49 11.96
C ALA A 234 1.11 -5.18 13.33
N SER A 235 -0.08 -4.56 13.34
CA SER A 235 -0.80 -4.25 14.58
C SER A 235 -1.31 -5.51 15.28
N LEU A 236 -1.95 -6.42 14.56
CA LEU A 236 -2.47 -7.66 15.13
C LEU A 236 -1.34 -8.57 15.64
N ALA A 237 -0.28 -8.79 14.88
CA ALA A 237 0.86 -9.61 15.29
C ALA A 237 1.47 -9.13 16.60
N THR A 238 1.53 -7.83 16.81
CA THR A 238 2.06 -7.21 18.03
C THR A 238 1.05 -7.08 19.16
N GLY A 239 -0.14 -7.69 19.01
CA GLY A 239 -1.15 -7.84 20.06
C GLY A 239 -2.21 -6.74 20.11
N ASN A 240 -2.22 -5.80 19.19
CA ASN A 240 -3.20 -4.71 19.11
C ASN A 240 -4.48 -5.20 18.42
N ALA A 241 -5.61 -4.50 18.65
CA ALA A 241 -6.83 -4.61 17.84
C ALA A 241 -6.84 -3.58 16.72
N VAL A 242 -7.60 -3.80 15.65
CA VAL A 242 -7.65 -2.94 14.47
C VAL A 242 -9.08 -2.56 14.10
N ILE A 243 -9.32 -1.28 13.95
CA ILE A 243 -10.53 -0.72 13.32
C ILE A 243 -10.14 -0.30 11.90
N VAL A 244 -10.74 -0.93 10.89
CA VAL A 244 -10.49 -0.61 9.49
C VAL A 244 -11.45 0.46 9.02
N LYS A 245 -10.92 1.54 8.45
CA LYS A 245 -11.68 2.63 7.84
C LYS A 245 -11.38 2.69 6.34
N PRO A 246 -12.20 2.09 5.47
CA PRO A 246 -12.01 2.16 4.02
C PRO A 246 -12.39 3.54 3.49
N HIS A 247 -11.88 3.87 2.30
CA HIS A 247 -12.38 5.01 1.55
C HIS A 247 -13.85 4.77 1.14
N PRO A 248 -14.76 5.77 1.23
CA PRO A 248 -16.20 5.60 0.94
C PRO A 248 -16.49 5.03 -0.45
N ALA A 249 -15.64 5.29 -1.43
CA ALA A 249 -15.78 4.76 -2.79
C ALA A 249 -15.19 3.34 -2.97
N THR A 250 -14.61 2.72 -1.92
CA THR A 250 -13.89 1.44 -2.04
C THR A 250 -14.05 0.62 -0.75
N VAL A 251 -15.29 0.36 -0.39
CA VAL A 251 -15.66 -0.32 0.86
C VAL A 251 -15.60 -1.83 0.72
N LEU A 252 -16.16 -2.37 -0.36
CA LEU A 252 -16.38 -3.81 -0.56
C LEU A 252 -15.13 -4.67 -0.39
N PRO A 253 -13.95 -4.36 -0.98
CA PRO A 253 -12.75 -5.16 -0.79
C PRO A 253 -12.35 -5.28 0.69
N MET A 254 -12.50 -4.19 1.45
CA MET A 254 -12.16 -4.18 2.88
C MET A 254 -13.23 -4.81 3.76
N ALA A 255 -14.51 -4.71 3.37
CA ALA A 255 -15.59 -5.41 4.05
C ALA A 255 -15.43 -6.94 3.93
N ILE A 256 -15.08 -7.45 2.75
CA ILE A 256 -14.72 -8.87 2.54
C ILE A 256 -13.50 -9.24 3.40
N THR A 257 -12.45 -8.42 3.36
CA THR A 257 -11.25 -8.61 4.19
C THR A 257 -11.61 -8.74 5.67
N VAL A 258 -12.31 -7.77 6.24
CA VAL A 258 -12.70 -7.77 7.66
C VAL A 258 -13.54 -8.99 8.01
N ARG A 259 -14.49 -9.38 7.15
CA ARG A 259 -15.29 -10.60 7.32
C ARG A 259 -14.40 -11.84 7.45
N VAL A 260 -13.40 -12.01 6.58
CA VAL A 260 -12.47 -13.14 6.61
C VAL A 260 -11.62 -13.13 7.87
N PHE A 261 -11.04 -12.00 8.25
CA PHE A 261 -10.29 -11.86 9.50
C PHE A 261 -11.13 -12.30 10.71
N ARG A 262 -12.37 -11.80 10.82
CA ARG A 262 -13.27 -12.14 11.91
C ARG A 262 -13.60 -13.63 11.96
N GLN A 263 -13.86 -14.25 10.79
CA GLN A 263 -14.16 -15.68 10.70
C GLN A 263 -12.98 -16.55 11.15
N VAL A 264 -11.77 -16.25 10.68
CA VAL A 264 -10.57 -17.03 11.05
C VAL A 264 -10.22 -16.82 12.52
N LEU A 265 -10.29 -15.59 13.03
CA LEU A 265 -10.06 -15.32 14.46
C LEU A 265 -11.04 -16.09 15.36
N ALA A 266 -12.33 -16.08 15.01
CA ALA A 266 -13.34 -16.84 15.74
C ALA A 266 -13.10 -18.35 15.67
N ALA A 267 -12.76 -18.89 14.50
CA ALA A 267 -12.43 -20.31 14.32
C ALA A 267 -11.18 -20.73 15.12
N ALA A 268 -10.22 -19.80 15.30
CA ALA A 268 -9.04 -20.00 16.13
C ALA A 268 -9.30 -19.78 17.64
N GLY A 269 -10.55 -19.50 18.05
CA GLY A 269 -10.94 -19.31 19.45
C GLY A 269 -10.66 -17.92 20.02
N PHE A 270 -10.42 -16.91 19.17
CA PHE A 270 -10.22 -15.52 19.56
C PHE A 270 -11.46 -14.66 19.33
N ASP A 271 -11.56 -13.57 20.07
CA ASP A 271 -12.63 -12.59 19.88
C ASP A 271 -12.52 -11.95 18.48
N PRO A 272 -13.52 -12.09 17.60
CA PRO A 272 -13.51 -11.48 16.28
C PRO A 272 -13.49 -9.94 16.32
N ASN A 273 -13.81 -9.32 17.46
CA ASN A 273 -13.76 -7.86 17.63
C ASN A 273 -12.34 -7.28 17.65
N LEU A 274 -11.32 -8.14 17.56
CA LEU A 274 -9.95 -7.75 17.23
C LEU A 274 -9.86 -7.02 15.87
N VAL A 275 -10.80 -7.29 14.96
CA VAL A 275 -10.89 -6.59 13.66
C VAL A 275 -12.32 -6.17 13.40
N THR A 276 -12.54 -4.87 13.23
CA THR A 276 -13.85 -4.28 12.96
C THR A 276 -13.78 -3.28 11.81
N LEU A 277 -14.94 -2.89 11.28
CA LEU A 277 -15.08 -2.00 10.14
C LEU A 277 -15.82 -0.72 10.55
N ALA A 278 -15.18 0.44 10.46
CA ALA A 278 -15.78 1.75 10.65
C ALA A 278 -16.06 2.40 9.30
N LEU A 279 -17.31 2.58 8.98
CA LEU A 279 -17.73 3.18 7.72
C LEU A 279 -18.13 4.64 7.91
N ASP A 280 -17.92 5.44 6.88
CA ASP A 280 -18.36 6.81 6.77
C ASP A 280 -18.83 7.13 5.35
N SER A 281 -19.20 8.38 5.14
CA SER A 281 -19.50 8.92 3.80
C SER A 281 -18.78 10.25 3.60
N THR A 282 -18.76 10.76 2.38
CA THR A 282 -18.22 12.10 2.10
C THR A 282 -19.02 13.22 2.79
N GLN A 283 -20.30 12.98 3.06
CA GLN A 283 -21.17 13.92 3.76
C GLN A 283 -21.02 13.85 5.29
N GLU A 284 -20.74 12.65 5.82
CA GLU A 284 -20.55 12.39 7.26
C GLU A 284 -19.17 11.75 7.49
N PRO A 285 -18.06 12.48 7.30
CA PRO A 285 -16.72 11.91 7.38
C PRO A 285 -16.30 11.62 8.83
N ALA A 286 -15.98 10.38 9.13
CA ALA A 286 -15.56 9.93 10.46
C ALA A 286 -14.04 9.97 10.69
N GLY A 287 -13.25 10.27 9.67
CA GLY A 287 -11.78 10.17 9.75
C GLY A 287 -11.17 10.94 10.91
N LYS A 288 -11.56 12.20 11.10
CA LYS A 288 -11.07 13.04 12.21
C LYS A 288 -11.52 12.53 13.58
N LEU A 289 -12.73 12.02 13.68
CA LEU A 289 -13.28 11.44 14.89
C LEU A 289 -12.47 10.20 15.31
N LEU A 290 -12.21 9.30 14.37
CA LEU A 290 -11.41 8.09 14.61
C LEU A 290 -9.98 8.43 15.05
N VAL A 291 -9.31 9.39 14.40
CA VAL A 291 -7.94 9.81 14.78
C VAL A 291 -7.91 10.43 16.18
N LYS A 292 -8.90 11.24 16.53
CA LYS A 292 -8.98 11.95 17.82
C LYS A 292 -9.64 11.15 18.94
N HIS A 293 -10.14 9.95 18.66
CA HIS A 293 -10.79 9.14 19.68
C HIS A 293 -9.82 8.80 20.82
N PRO A 294 -10.21 8.96 22.10
CA PRO A 294 -9.28 8.81 23.23
C PRO A 294 -8.67 7.40 23.38
N LYS A 295 -9.28 6.38 22.78
CA LYS A 295 -8.76 5.00 22.74
C LYS A 295 -7.89 4.70 21.52
N THR A 296 -7.72 5.64 20.58
CA THR A 296 -6.83 5.46 19.44
C THR A 296 -5.38 5.47 19.92
N ALA A 297 -4.70 4.36 19.74
CA ALA A 297 -3.31 4.18 20.13
C ALA A 297 -2.33 4.19 18.95
N ILE A 298 -2.81 3.79 17.76
CA ILE A 298 -2.05 3.76 16.51
C ILE A 298 -2.97 4.26 15.38
N VAL A 299 -2.42 5.02 14.47
CA VAL A 299 -3.07 5.41 13.21
C VAL A 299 -2.16 4.98 12.06
N ASP A 300 -2.68 4.13 11.19
CA ASP A 300 -2.07 3.80 9.89
C ASP A 300 -2.89 4.52 8.81
N PHE A 301 -2.27 5.42 8.10
CA PHE A 301 -2.96 6.22 7.08
C PHE A 301 -2.26 6.12 5.73
N THR A 302 -3.04 5.76 4.71
CA THR A 302 -2.65 5.90 3.30
C THR A 302 -3.69 6.72 2.56
N GLY A 303 -3.26 7.80 1.90
CA GLY A 303 -4.18 8.67 1.18
C GLY A 303 -3.60 10.02 0.79
N GLY A 304 -4.46 11.01 0.60
CA GLY A 304 -4.04 12.33 0.13
C GLY A 304 -3.17 13.10 1.13
N VAL A 305 -2.18 13.82 0.62
CA VAL A 305 -1.16 14.58 1.38
C VAL A 305 -1.78 15.50 2.45
N ARG A 306 -2.84 16.23 2.10
CA ARG A 306 -3.48 17.18 3.02
C ARG A 306 -4.01 16.53 4.30
N PHE A 307 -4.66 15.38 4.18
CA PHE A 307 -5.18 14.68 5.35
C PHE A 307 -4.08 13.93 6.09
N GLY A 308 -3.07 13.35 5.39
CA GLY A 308 -1.91 12.74 6.01
C GLY A 308 -1.15 13.71 6.91
N GLN A 309 -0.86 14.92 6.43
CA GLN A 309 -0.24 15.97 7.23
C GLN A 309 -1.11 16.37 8.44
N TRP A 310 -2.43 16.42 8.26
CA TRP A 310 -3.34 16.68 9.37
C TRP A 310 -3.28 15.56 10.42
N VAL A 311 -3.20 14.28 10.00
CA VAL A 311 -3.03 13.12 10.90
C VAL A 311 -1.74 13.26 11.71
N GLU A 312 -0.60 13.54 11.08
CA GLU A 312 0.69 13.72 11.77
C GLU A 312 0.64 14.80 12.84
N GLN A 313 -0.03 15.91 12.54
CA GLN A 313 -0.15 17.04 13.48
C GLN A 313 -1.15 16.78 14.61
N ASN A 314 -2.08 15.86 14.43
CA ASN A 314 -3.26 15.72 15.29
C ASN A 314 -3.41 14.34 15.96
N ALA A 315 -2.67 13.32 15.57
CA ALA A 315 -2.80 11.97 16.14
C ALA A 315 -2.30 11.85 17.57
N TRP A 316 -1.44 12.77 18.03
CA TRP A 316 -0.90 12.72 19.41
C TRP A 316 -2.02 12.55 20.46
N PRO A 317 -1.88 11.60 21.44
CA PRO A 317 -0.71 10.78 21.78
C PRO A 317 -0.60 9.45 21.02
N ALA A 318 -1.47 9.16 20.06
CA ALA A 318 -1.37 7.96 19.24
C ALA A 318 -0.09 7.99 18.38
N LEU A 319 0.49 6.81 18.16
CA LEU A 319 1.54 6.61 17.17
C LEU A 319 0.92 6.70 15.78
N CYS A 320 1.52 7.43 14.85
CA CYS A 320 1.02 7.46 13.48
C CYS A 320 2.08 7.00 12.48
N PHE A 321 1.61 6.26 11.47
CA PHE A 321 2.33 5.88 10.27
C PHE A 321 1.55 6.41 9.08
N THR A 322 2.14 7.33 8.35
CA THR A 322 1.49 7.97 7.20
C THR A 322 2.24 7.63 5.93
N GLU A 323 1.49 7.34 4.89
CA GLU A 323 1.93 7.29 3.53
C GLU A 323 0.98 8.12 2.68
N THR A 324 1.54 9.11 2.02
CA THR A 324 0.86 9.89 1.00
C THR A 324 1.59 9.66 -0.30
N ALA A 325 1.05 10.10 -1.41
CA ALA A 325 1.81 10.07 -2.63
C ALA A 325 2.63 11.38 -2.78
N GLY A 326 3.44 11.45 -3.81
CA GLY A 326 4.30 12.60 -4.03
C GLY A 326 4.69 12.78 -5.50
N CYS A 327 5.56 13.76 -5.73
CA CYS A 327 6.11 14.03 -7.04
C CYS A 327 7.30 13.11 -7.33
N ASN A 328 7.04 11.87 -7.75
CA ASN A 328 8.11 10.94 -8.13
C ASN A 328 8.86 11.44 -9.37
N THR A 329 10.17 11.28 -9.38
CA THR A 329 11.05 11.99 -10.31
C THR A 329 11.82 11.05 -11.23
N VAL A 330 12.10 11.50 -12.45
CA VAL A 330 13.01 10.87 -13.40
C VAL A 330 14.07 11.89 -13.80
N VAL A 331 15.34 11.51 -13.83
CA VAL A 331 16.44 12.32 -14.35
C VAL A 331 17.04 11.60 -15.56
N LEU A 332 17.04 12.26 -16.73
CA LEU A 332 17.64 11.74 -17.95
C LEU A 332 18.94 12.52 -18.25
N GLU A 333 20.10 11.97 -17.89
CA GLU A 333 21.40 12.58 -18.18
C GLU A 333 22.01 12.00 -19.44
N SER A 334 22.12 10.67 -19.54
CA SER A 334 22.57 9.93 -20.71
C SER A 334 21.95 8.53 -20.73
N ALA A 335 21.96 7.89 -21.89
CA ALA A 335 21.48 6.53 -22.04
C ALA A 335 22.19 5.81 -23.18
N PRO A 336 22.66 4.57 -23.01
CA PRO A 336 23.26 3.78 -24.09
C PRO A 336 22.22 3.40 -25.15
N ASP A 337 20.98 3.18 -24.76
CA ASP A 337 19.81 3.00 -25.63
C ASP A 337 18.66 3.89 -25.11
N LEU A 338 18.58 5.11 -25.63
CA LEU A 338 17.56 6.06 -25.24
C LEU A 338 16.15 5.56 -25.56
N ASP A 339 15.96 4.88 -26.68
CA ASP A 339 14.64 4.39 -27.06
C ASP A 339 14.16 3.27 -26.12
N ALA A 340 15.06 2.40 -25.65
CA ALA A 340 14.72 1.41 -24.61
C ALA A 340 14.34 2.09 -23.29
N ALA A 341 15.06 3.12 -22.86
CA ALA A 341 14.75 3.91 -21.67
C ALA A 341 13.38 4.58 -21.79
N LEU A 342 13.11 5.26 -22.92
CA LEU A 342 11.84 5.94 -23.16
C LEU A 342 10.65 4.96 -23.27
N ARG A 343 10.83 3.76 -23.85
CA ARG A 343 9.80 2.70 -23.84
C ARG A 343 9.49 2.21 -22.43
N SER A 344 10.50 2.02 -21.59
CA SER A 344 10.31 1.60 -20.19
C SER A 344 9.59 2.68 -19.36
N LEU A 345 9.96 3.96 -19.57
CA LEU A 345 9.25 5.09 -18.99
C LEU A 345 7.80 5.15 -19.47
N ALA A 346 7.55 5.09 -20.78
CA ALA A 346 6.21 5.12 -21.34
C ALA A 346 5.31 4.03 -20.77
N THR A 347 5.84 2.80 -20.63
CA THR A 347 5.12 1.68 -20.00
C THR A 347 4.73 2.01 -18.55
N THR A 348 5.66 2.56 -17.78
CA THR A 348 5.42 2.91 -16.36
C THR A 348 4.45 4.08 -16.21
N LEU A 349 4.55 5.10 -17.08
CA LEU A 349 3.63 6.26 -17.12
C LEU A 349 2.19 5.85 -17.50
N CYS A 350 2.03 4.81 -18.32
CA CYS A 350 0.71 4.31 -18.73
C CYS A 350 0.10 3.33 -17.73
N MET A 351 0.92 2.62 -16.95
CA MET A 351 0.44 1.55 -16.07
C MET A 351 -0.62 2.05 -15.09
N PHE A 352 -1.81 1.43 -15.16
CA PHE A 352 -2.98 1.79 -14.36
C PHE A 352 -3.28 3.31 -14.39
N SER A 353 -3.07 3.95 -15.55
CA SER A 353 -3.25 5.42 -15.72
C SER A 353 -2.50 6.22 -14.66
N ALA A 354 -1.30 5.80 -14.29
CA ALA A 354 -0.48 6.41 -13.25
C ALA A 354 -1.20 6.64 -11.90
N GLN A 355 -2.27 5.90 -11.60
CA GLN A 355 -3.02 6.00 -10.34
C GLN A 355 -2.37 5.17 -9.22
N MET A 356 -1.05 5.25 -9.10
CA MET A 356 -0.22 4.60 -8.09
C MET A 356 0.68 5.61 -7.40
N CYS A 357 0.85 5.47 -6.10
CA CYS A 357 1.72 6.33 -5.29
C CYS A 357 3.19 6.36 -5.77
N THR A 358 3.63 5.31 -6.46
CA THR A 358 4.98 5.17 -7.01
C THR A 358 5.12 5.60 -8.48
N SER A 359 4.04 6.02 -9.15
CA SER A 359 4.12 6.45 -10.54
C SER A 359 4.98 7.68 -10.70
N PRO A 360 5.95 7.71 -11.67
CA PRO A 360 6.70 8.91 -11.95
C PRO A 360 5.78 10.00 -12.54
N GLN A 361 6.01 11.23 -12.15
CA GLN A 361 5.27 12.40 -12.62
C GLN A 361 6.19 13.39 -13.32
N ASN A 362 7.36 13.71 -12.72
CA ASN A 362 8.25 14.78 -13.14
C ASN A 362 9.51 14.21 -13.80
N ILE A 363 9.74 14.55 -15.05
CA ILE A 363 10.85 14.05 -15.87
C ILE A 363 11.79 15.22 -16.20
N TYR A 364 12.95 15.27 -15.56
CA TYR A 364 13.93 16.35 -15.65
C TYR A 364 14.95 16.02 -16.74
N VAL A 365 15.04 16.89 -17.73
CA VAL A 365 15.88 16.71 -18.92
C VAL A 365 16.73 17.97 -19.15
N PRO A 366 18.05 17.85 -19.36
CA PRO A 366 18.89 18.99 -19.73
C PRO A 366 18.41 19.65 -21.01
N ARG A 367 18.42 20.99 -21.11
CA ARG A 367 18.06 21.73 -22.34
C ARG A 367 18.93 21.34 -23.53
N GLN A 368 20.18 21.02 -23.30
CA GLN A 368 21.11 20.53 -24.32
C GLN A 368 20.71 19.17 -24.87
N GLY A 369 19.93 18.40 -24.08
CA GLY A 369 19.45 17.06 -24.41
C GLY A 369 20.14 15.95 -23.64
N VAL A 370 19.87 14.72 -24.05
CA VAL A 370 20.36 13.49 -23.46
C VAL A 370 21.51 12.95 -24.31
N ARG A 371 22.66 12.65 -23.70
CA ARG A 371 23.80 12.05 -24.36
C ARG A 371 23.54 10.58 -24.69
N THR A 372 23.96 10.15 -25.88
CA THR A 372 23.91 8.78 -26.36
C THR A 372 25.20 8.44 -27.11
N PRO A 373 25.51 7.17 -27.39
CA PRO A 373 26.66 6.81 -28.21
C PRO A 373 26.66 7.42 -29.62
N ALA A 374 25.48 7.76 -30.16
CA ALA A 374 25.33 8.39 -31.48
C ALA A 374 25.41 9.92 -31.43
N GLY A 375 25.55 10.53 -30.26
CA GLY A 375 25.56 11.96 -30.02
C GLY A 375 24.47 12.42 -29.07
N THR A 376 24.34 13.74 -28.90
CA THR A 376 23.32 14.31 -28.00
C THR A 376 21.98 14.46 -28.74
N VAL A 377 20.93 13.87 -28.18
CA VAL A 377 19.54 14.02 -28.62
C VAL A 377 18.96 15.26 -27.94
N PRO A 378 18.55 16.30 -28.68
CA PRO A 378 18.05 17.55 -28.09
C PRO A 378 16.81 17.35 -27.22
N TYR A 379 16.61 18.21 -26.20
CA TYR A 379 15.47 18.18 -25.28
C TYR A 379 14.11 17.99 -25.98
N ALA A 380 13.83 18.83 -26.97
CA ALA A 380 12.55 18.79 -27.70
C ALA A 380 12.32 17.43 -28.40
N GLU A 381 13.40 16.84 -28.92
CA GLU A 381 13.34 15.51 -29.55
C GLU A 381 13.15 14.39 -28.52
N VAL A 382 13.78 14.48 -27.34
CA VAL A 382 13.56 13.54 -26.23
C VAL A 382 12.11 13.60 -25.76
N ALA A 383 11.57 14.81 -25.56
CA ALA A 383 10.20 15.04 -25.14
C ALA A 383 9.20 14.46 -26.17
N ARG A 384 9.41 14.73 -27.45
CA ARG A 384 8.59 14.20 -28.54
C ARG A 384 8.66 12.66 -28.62
N ARG A 385 9.84 12.06 -28.58
CA ARG A 385 10.00 10.59 -28.61
C ARG A 385 9.32 9.91 -27.42
N LEU A 386 9.35 10.52 -26.23
CA LEU A 386 8.64 9.97 -25.08
C LEU A 386 7.12 10.04 -25.28
N ALA A 387 6.61 11.17 -25.79
CA ALA A 387 5.19 11.32 -26.12
C ALA A 387 4.76 10.31 -27.20
N ASP A 388 5.57 10.12 -28.25
CA ASP A 388 5.33 9.10 -29.27
C ASP A 388 5.30 7.68 -28.71
N ALA A 389 6.20 7.34 -27.76
CA ALA A 389 6.22 6.04 -27.10
C ALA A 389 4.95 5.80 -26.25
N VAL A 390 4.46 6.83 -25.53
CA VAL A 390 3.18 6.77 -24.79
C VAL A 390 2.00 6.65 -25.76
N ALA A 391 1.98 7.43 -26.83
CA ALA A 391 0.93 7.39 -27.85
C ALA A 391 0.87 5.99 -28.54
N ALA A 392 2.01 5.37 -28.81
CA ALA A 392 2.07 4.03 -29.40
C ALA A 392 1.43 2.95 -28.52
N LEU A 393 1.61 3.05 -27.18
CA LEU A 393 0.98 2.12 -26.21
C LEU A 393 -0.54 2.31 -26.12
N THR A 394 -1.03 3.51 -26.41
CA THR A 394 -2.44 3.89 -26.25
C THR A 394 -3.18 4.08 -27.57
N SER A 395 -2.51 3.80 -28.71
CA SER A 395 -3.03 4.02 -30.07
C SER A 395 -4.28 3.20 -30.43
N GLU A 396 -4.44 2.04 -29.82
CA GLU A 396 -5.56 1.14 -30.06
C GLU A 396 -6.34 0.89 -28.77
N PRO A 397 -7.70 0.93 -28.78
CA PRO A 397 -8.51 0.73 -27.59
C PRO A 397 -8.17 -0.54 -26.79
N LYS A 398 -7.82 -1.64 -27.46
CA LYS A 398 -7.44 -2.90 -26.81
C LYS A 398 -6.11 -2.78 -26.08
N LYS A 399 -5.11 -2.12 -26.66
CA LYS A 399 -3.82 -1.88 -26.02
C LYS A 399 -3.97 -0.90 -24.86
N ALA A 400 -4.71 0.19 -25.06
CA ALA A 400 -5.01 1.18 -24.05
C ALA A 400 -5.69 0.54 -22.83
N ALA A 401 -6.75 -0.25 -23.04
CA ALA A 401 -7.47 -0.92 -21.96
C ALA A 401 -6.60 -1.90 -21.15
N MET A 402 -5.63 -2.55 -21.78
CA MET A 402 -4.71 -3.48 -21.09
C MET A 402 -3.77 -2.77 -20.14
N ILE A 403 -3.25 -1.59 -20.51
CA ILE A 403 -2.23 -0.90 -19.72
C ILE A 403 -2.79 0.20 -18.82
N LEU A 404 -3.76 0.98 -19.34
CA LEU A 404 -4.33 2.13 -18.62
C LEU A 404 -5.42 1.70 -17.63
N ALA A 405 -6.20 0.66 -17.94
CA ALA A 405 -7.43 0.31 -17.23
C ALA A 405 -8.47 1.47 -17.27
N THR A 406 -8.99 1.91 -16.13
CA THR A 406 -10.00 2.98 -16.06
C THR A 406 -9.56 4.10 -15.13
N ILE A 407 -10.21 5.25 -15.22
CA ILE A 407 -10.02 6.37 -14.28
C ILE A 407 -11.00 6.20 -13.11
N GLN A 408 -10.49 6.06 -11.91
CA GLN A 408 -11.28 5.82 -10.71
C GLN A 408 -12.28 6.97 -10.42
N SER A 409 -11.80 8.20 -10.48
CA SER A 409 -12.58 9.37 -10.07
C SER A 409 -12.86 10.33 -11.22
N PRO A 410 -14.09 10.87 -11.35
CA PRO A 410 -14.36 11.97 -12.27
C PRO A 410 -13.49 13.20 -12.02
N GLN A 411 -13.07 13.44 -10.79
CA GLN A 411 -12.20 14.56 -10.43
C GLN A 411 -10.83 14.46 -11.09
N THR A 412 -10.34 13.25 -11.36
CA THR A 412 -9.09 13.07 -12.12
C THR A 412 -9.23 13.58 -13.55
N LEU A 413 -10.36 13.34 -14.23
CA LEU A 413 -10.61 13.89 -15.56
C LEU A 413 -10.70 15.42 -15.55
N ALA A 414 -11.37 15.99 -14.54
CA ALA A 414 -11.43 17.44 -14.36
C ALA A 414 -10.03 18.05 -14.14
N MET A 415 -9.19 17.39 -13.33
CA MET A 415 -7.80 17.80 -13.12
C MET A 415 -6.99 17.79 -14.42
N LEU A 416 -7.12 16.78 -15.26
CA LEU A 416 -6.42 16.73 -16.56
C LEU A 416 -6.82 17.90 -17.47
N ALA A 417 -8.12 18.18 -17.57
CA ALA A 417 -8.63 19.30 -18.36
C ALA A 417 -8.13 20.66 -17.82
N ASP A 418 -8.15 20.84 -16.51
CA ASP A 418 -7.65 22.06 -15.85
C ASP A 418 -6.14 22.25 -16.06
N LEU A 419 -5.34 21.21 -15.91
CA LEU A 419 -3.89 21.26 -16.17
C LEU A 419 -3.57 21.55 -17.63
N GLN A 420 -4.31 20.97 -18.57
CA GLN A 420 -4.14 21.28 -19.99
C GLN A 420 -4.42 22.76 -20.26
N HIS A 421 -5.48 23.32 -19.69
CA HIS A 421 -5.78 24.74 -19.82
C HIS A 421 -4.75 25.64 -19.14
N GLN A 422 -4.30 25.29 -17.92
CA GLN A 422 -3.26 26.05 -17.20
C GLN A 422 -1.89 26.04 -17.93
N ALA A 423 -1.62 25.02 -18.73
CA ALA A 423 -0.38 24.95 -19.54
C ALA A 423 -0.39 25.91 -20.72
N GLU A 424 -1.53 26.48 -21.12
CA GLU A 424 -1.61 27.47 -22.20
C GLU A 424 -0.78 28.71 -21.84
N GLY A 425 0.23 29.00 -22.69
CA GLY A 425 1.14 30.12 -22.48
C GLY A 425 2.31 29.90 -21.50
N THR A 426 2.35 28.77 -20.78
CA THR A 426 3.46 28.44 -19.86
C THR A 426 4.19 27.14 -20.20
N GLY A 427 3.64 26.33 -21.12
CA GLY A 427 4.20 25.08 -21.57
C GLY A 427 3.67 24.67 -22.93
N GLU A 428 4.06 23.47 -23.36
CA GLU A 428 3.61 22.85 -24.61
C GLU A 428 2.88 21.54 -24.27
N VAL A 429 1.71 21.31 -24.86
CA VAL A 429 0.99 20.04 -24.78
C VAL A 429 1.61 19.06 -25.78
N LEU A 430 2.42 18.12 -25.27
CA LEU A 430 3.04 17.06 -26.07
C LEU A 430 2.03 15.98 -26.46
N LEU A 431 1.14 15.63 -25.53
CA LEU A 431 0.08 14.66 -25.73
C LEU A 431 -1.16 15.13 -24.96
N ALA A 432 -2.26 15.36 -25.69
CA ALA A 432 -3.55 15.72 -25.09
C ALA A 432 -4.29 14.45 -24.60
N PRO A 433 -4.97 14.51 -23.45
CA PRO A 433 -5.78 13.40 -22.97
C PRO A 433 -7.01 13.22 -23.86
N ALA A 434 -7.37 11.96 -24.12
CA ALA A 434 -8.55 11.61 -24.89
C ALA A 434 -9.23 10.38 -24.31
N ALA A 435 -10.56 10.39 -24.27
CA ALA A 435 -11.32 9.20 -23.94
C ALA A 435 -11.17 8.14 -25.05
N TYR A 436 -11.10 6.88 -24.66
CA TYR A 436 -11.16 5.76 -25.60
C TYR A 436 -12.28 4.79 -25.20
N ARG A 437 -12.83 4.09 -26.17
CA ARG A 437 -13.87 3.09 -25.92
C ARG A 437 -13.24 1.80 -25.42
N HIS A 438 -13.53 1.41 -24.16
CA HIS A 438 -13.03 0.16 -23.62
C HIS A 438 -13.69 -1.05 -24.35
N PRO A 439 -12.91 -2.08 -24.77
CA PRO A 439 -13.43 -3.18 -25.58
C PRO A 439 -14.56 -3.98 -24.93
N GLU A 440 -14.48 -4.19 -23.61
CA GLU A 440 -15.45 -5.01 -22.86
C GLU A 440 -16.49 -4.15 -22.12
N TYR A 441 -16.16 -2.90 -21.80
CA TYR A 441 -17.00 -1.97 -21.04
C TYR A 441 -17.14 -0.65 -21.80
N PRO A 442 -18.10 -0.56 -22.74
CA PRO A 442 -18.22 0.63 -23.61
C PRO A 442 -18.40 1.97 -22.90
N ASP A 443 -18.99 1.91 -21.70
CA ASP A 443 -19.27 3.08 -20.87
C ASP A 443 -18.17 3.41 -19.84
N ALA A 444 -17.06 2.66 -19.88
CA ALA A 444 -15.96 2.83 -18.92
C ALA A 444 -15.40 4.25 -18.95
N ARG A 445 -15.08 4.76 -17.76
CA ARG A 445 -14.41 6.05 -17.59
C ARG A 445 -12.94 5.91 -17.95
N THR A 446 -12.55 6.40 -19.14
CA THR A 446 -11.21 6.21 -19.70
C THR A 446 -10.57 7.54 -20.05
N SER A 447 -9.24 7.59 -20.03
CA SER A 447 -8.43 8.68 -20.55
C SER A 447 -7.06 8.17 -20.97
N THR A 448 -6.54 8.65 -22.08
CA THR A 448 -5.11 8.57 -22.38
C THR A 448 -4.34 9.61 -21.55
N PRO A 449 -3.01 9.46 -21.37
CA PRO A 449 -2.22 10.40 -20.59
C PRO A 449 -2.17 11.82 -21.17
N LEU A 450 -2.11 12.81 -20.29
CA LEU A 450 -1.68 14.18 -20.56
C LEU A 450 -0.16 14.24 -20.40
N MET A 451 0.56 14.77 -21.39
CA MET A 451 1.99 15.07 -21.27
C MET A 451 2.26 16.52 -21.61
N LEU A 452 2.99 17.20 -20.74
CA LEU A 452 3.32 18.61 -20.86
C LEU A 452 4.83 18.81 -20.86
N ALA A 453 5.36 19.56 -21.82
CA ALA A 453 6.72 20.09 -21.78
C ALA A 453 6.70 21.47 -21.11
N VAL A 454 7.50 21.64 -20.06
CA VAL A 454 7.50 22.87 -19.25
C VAL A 454 8.92 23.31 -18.90
N GLY A 455 9.09 24.59 -18.60
CA GLY A 455 10.31 25.09 -17.97
C GLY A 455 10.34 24.81 -16.47
N LYS A 456 11.53 24.78 -15.86
CA LYS A 456 11.70 24.58 -14.41
C LYS A 456 10.96 25.63 -13.56
N ASP A 457 10.63 26.80 -14.11
CA ASP A 457 9.91 27.86 -13.39
C ASP A 457 8.38 27.61 -13.33
N ALA A 458 7.86 26.65 -14.08
CA ALA A 458 6.43 26.30 -14.09
C ALA A 458 6.00 25.42 -12.92
N ARG A 459 6.58 25.58 -11.74
CA ARG A 459 6.33 24.75 -10.54
C ARG A 459 4.88 24.76 -10.07
N ALA A 460 4.11 25.78 -10.37
CA ALA A 460 2.68 25.80 -10.08
C ALA A 460 1.93 24.63 -10.75
N LEU A 461 2.40 24.14 -11.90
CA LEU A 461 1.83 22.99 -12.59
C LEU A 461 2.27 21.66 -11.97
N TYR A 462 3.57 21.46 -11.75
CA TYR A 462 4.16 20.16 -11.42
C TYR A 462 4.67 20.02 -9.97
N GLY A 463 4.70 21.11 -9.18
CA GLY A 463 5.23 21.13 -7.81
C GLY A 463 4.25 20.61 -6.76
N GLN A 464 3.33 19.73 -7.13
CA GLN A 464 2.46 18.97 -6.23
C GLN A 464 2.06 17.68 -6.93
N GLU A 465 1.66 16.70 -6.14
CA GLU A 465 1.12 15.47 -6.71
C GLU A 465 -0.12 15.72 -7.56
N ARG A 466 -0.13 15.15 -8.76
CA ARG A 466 -1.24 15.12 -9.70
C ARG A 466 -1.65 13.67 -9.93
N PHE A 467 -2.45 13.13 -9.02
CA PHE A 467 -2.76 11.69 -9.01
C PHE A 467 -3.61 11.28 -10.22
N GLY A 468 -2.96 10.64 -11.20
CA GLY A 468 -3.58 10.25 -12.46
C GLY A 468 -2.62 10.30 -13.65
N PRO A 469 -3.12 10.08 -14.88
CA PRO A 469 -2.31 9.97 -16.09
C PRO A 469 -1.80 11.34 -16.58
N VAL A 470 -0.91 11.95 -15.82
CA VAL A 470 -0.23 13.17 -16.22
C VAL A 470 1.26 13.10 -15.92
N SER A 471 2.07 13.63 -16.83
CA SER A 471 3.51 13.77 -16.65
C SER A 471 4.03 15.08 -17.25
N PHE A 472 5.12 15.57 -16.63
CA PHE A 472 5.79 16.81 -17.01
C PHE A 472 7.20 16.51 -17.46
N VAL A 473 7.56 16.91 -18.69
CA VAL A 473 8.93 16.90 -19.18
C VAL A 473 9.51 18.28 -18.91
N ILE A 474 10.44 18.38 -17.98
CA ILE A 474 10.91 19.63 -17.39
C ILE A 474 12.29 19.96 -17.96
N ALA A 475 12.40 21.12 -18.63
CA ALA A 475 13.66 21.59 -19.19
C ALA A 475 14.54 22.22 -18.12
N CYS A 476 15.69 21.61 -17.85
CA CYS A 476 16.72 22.06 -16.89
C CYS A 476 17.92 22.67 -17.61
N ASP A 477 18.71 23.50 -16.93
CA ASP A 477 19.85 24.17 -17.57
C ASP A 477 20.91 23.14 -18.02
N ASP A 478 21.21 22.16 -17.16
CA ASP A 478 22.11 21.04 -17.44
C ASP A 478 21.72 19.81 -16.58
N ALA A 479 22.52 18.75 -16.62
CA ALA A 479 22.28 17.54 -15.85
C ALA A 479 22.42 17.74 -14.33
N ALA A 480 23.31 18.61 -13.89
CA ALA A 480 23.50 18.92 -12.49
C ALA A 480 22.29 19.69 -11.93
N ASP A 481 21.76 20.65 -12.70
CA ASP A 481 20.50 21.35 -12.39
C ASP A 481 19.32 20.38 -12.38
N ALA A 482 19.22 19.45 -13.34
CA ALA A 482 18.18 18.43 -13.38
C ALA A 482 18.15 17.58 -12.09
N LEU A 483 19.31 17.10 -11.64
CA LEU A 483 19.42 16.35 -10.39
C LEU A 483 19.08 17.22 -9.17
N ALA A 484 19.56 18.45 -9.13
CA ALA A 484 19.30 19.36 -8.04
C ALA A 484 17.81 19.70 -7.90
N GLN A 485 17.14 20.02 -9.03
CA GLN A 485 15.69 20.28 -9.06
C GLN A 485 14.90 19.03 -8.63
N ALA A 486 15.20 17.88 -9.20
CA ALA A 486 14.50 16.62 -8.89
C ALA A 486 14.60 16.26 -7.41
N THR A 487 15.78 16.33 -6.81
CA THR A 487 15.97 16.00 -5.39
C THR A 487 15.41 17.08 -4.46
N GLN A 488 15.42 18.35 -4.86
CA GLN A 488 14.74 19.43 -4.15
C GLN A 488 13.22 19.22 -4.12
N ASP A 489 12.62 18.85 -5.25
CA ASP A 489 11.18 18.63 -5.35
C ASP A 489 10.74 17.42 -4.51
N VAL A 490 11.54 16.34 -4.47
CA VAL A 490 11.32 15.21 -3.53
C VAL A 490 11.32 15.68 -2.07
N LYS A 491 12.28 16.51 -1.67
CA LYS A 491 12.35 17.04 -0.30
C LYS A 491 11.18 17.95 0.06
N GLN A 492 10.70 18.73 -0.89
CA GLN A 492 9.67 19.75 -0.68
C GLN A 492 8.24 19.19 -0.81
N PHE A 493 8.00 18.36 -1.82
CA PHE A 493 6.66 17.89 -2.19
C PHE A 493 6.44 16.40 -1.91
N GLY A 494 7.49 15.68 -1.51
CA GLY A 494 7.47 14.25 -1.31
C GLY A 494 7.78 13.46 -2.57
N GLY A 495 8.31 12.27 -2.40
CA GLY A 495 8.55 11.28 -3.46
C GLY A 495 8.92 9.94 -2.85
N LEU A 496 8.29 8.88 -3.34
CA LEU A 496 8.55 7.51 -2.90
C LEU A 496 9.68 6.91 -3.74
N THR A 497 9.64 7.17 -5.04
CA THR A 497 10.54 6.59 -6.04
C THR A 497 11.20 7.66 -6.88
N ALA A 498 12.40 7.35 -7.34
CA ALA A 498 13.17 8.16 -8.27
C ALA A 498 13.82 7.25 -9.31
N PHE A 499 14.03 7.77 -10.50
CA PHE A 499 14.63 7.03 -11.61
C PHE A 499 15.72 7.86 -12.25
N LEU A 500 16.84 7.21 -12.58
CA LEU A 500 18.00 7.84 -13.20
C LEU A 500 18.44 7.05 -14.42
N TYR A 501 18.73 7.76 -15.50
CA TYR A 501 19.47 7.23 -16.63
C TYR A 501 20.75 8.03 -16.81
N SER A 502 21.89 7.36 -16.67
CA SER A 502 23.22 7.95 -16.82
C SER A 502 24.26 6.86 -17.11
N GLU A 503 25.24 7.17 -17.98
CA GLU A 503 26.44 6.37 -18.21
C GLU A 503 27.65 6.93 -17.44
N ASP A 504 27.51 8.06 -16.73
CA ASP A 504 28.57 8.68 -15.94
C ASP A 504 28.51 8.17 -14.49
N GLU A 505 29.43 7.27 -14.13
CA GLU A 505 29.52 6.69 -12.78
C GLU A 505 29.69 7.76 -11.68
N ALA A 506 30.38 8.86 -11.97
CA ALA A 506 30.53 9.95 -11.01
C ALA A 506 29.21 10.72 -10.81
N PHE A 507 28.41 10.85 -11.86
CA PHE A 507 27.06 11.42 -11.77
C PHE A 507 26.12 10.47 -11.03
N ILE A 508 26.17 9.17 -11.32
CA ILE A 508 25.41 8.13 -10.61
C ILE A 508 25.68 8.20 -9.10
N ALA A 509 26.96 8.19 -8.70
CA ALA A 509 27.33 8.27 -7.28
C ALA A 509 26.82 9.55 -6.58
N ARG A 510 26.83 10.69 -7.29
CA ARG A 510 26.23 11.94 -6.76
C ARG A 510 24.71 11.81 -6.64
N ALA A 511 24.05 11.20 -7.61
CA ALA A 511 22.60 11.01 -7.59
C ALA A 511 22.18 10.05 -6.45
N GLU A 512 22.88 8.94 -6.25
CA GLU A 512 22.64 8.02 -5.13
C GLU A 512 22.71 8.76 -3.78
N GLN A 513 23.74 9.57 -3.57
CA GLN A 513 23.87 10.37 -2.35
C GLN A 513 22.76 11.42 -2.20
N ALA A 514 22.42 12.11 -3.29
CA ALA A 514 21.41 13.17 -3.28
C ALA A 514 20.00 12.61 -3.01
N TYR A 515 19.62 11.48 -3.63
CA TYR A 515 18.34 10.83 -3.41
C TYR A 515 18.25 10.13 -2.05
N ALA A 516 19.35 9.54 -1.55
CA ALA A 516 19.40 9.03 -0.18
C ALA A 516 19.10 10.16 0.84
N GLN A 517 19.66 11.35 0.64
CA GLN A 517 19.38 12.53 1.49
C GLN A 517 17.97 13.12 1.26
N ALA A 518 17.41 12.94 0.07
CA ALA A 518 16.05 13.36 -0.24
C ALA A 518 14.99 12.35 0.26
N GLY A 519 15.42 11.12 0.57
CA GLY A 519 14.55 10.08 1.09
C GLY A 519 13.66 9.40 0.04
N ALA A 520 14.14 9.23 -1.19
CA ALA A 520 13.45 8.46 -2.22
C ALA A 520 14.26 7.23 -2.64
N GLN A 521 13.57 6.15 -2.96
CA GLN A 521 14.18 4.94 -3.51
C GLN A 521 14.61 5.19 -4.95
N LEU A 522 15.88 4.96 -5.28
CA LEU A 522 16.44 5.25 -6.60
C LEU A 522 16.61 3.97 -7.43
N THR A 523 16.06 3.97 -8.64
CA THR A 523 16.28 2.96 -9.67
C THR A 523 17.16 3.52 -10.79
N ILE A 524 18.24 2.83 -11.14
CA ILE A 524 19.25 3.33 -12.08
C ILE A 524 19.28 2.45 -13.33
N ASN A 525 19.20 3.07 -14.51
CA ASN A 525 19.37 2.46 -15.83
C ASN A 525 18.48 1.23 -16.10
N LEU A 526 17.36 1.10 -15.39
CA LEU A 526 16.46 -0.02 -15.60
C LEU A 526 15.70 0.14 -16.91
N THR A 527 15.79 -0.88 -17.75
CA THR A 527 15.03 -1.01 -19.00
C THR A 527 14.46 -2.42 -19.11
N GLY A 528 13.51 -2.62 -20.01
CA GLY A 528 12.92 -3.92 -20.27
C GLY A 528 11.47 -4.06 -19.79
N PRO A 529 10.98 -5.30 -19.58
CA PRO A 529 9.56 -5.56 -19.34
C PRO A 529 9.09 -5.27 -17.91
N MET A 530 10.01 -5.11 -16.95
CA MET A 530 9.67 -4.82 -15.56
C MET A 530 9.29 -3.34 -15.43
N PRO A 531 8.13 -3.02 -14.80
CA PRO A 531 7.79 -1.64 -14.49
C PRO A 531 8.85 -0.99 -13.59
N LEU A 532 9.25 0.23 -13.89
CA LEU A 532 10.31 0.93 -13.16
C LEU A 532 9.96 1.14 -11.68
N ASN A 533 8.69 1.32 -11.39
CA ASN A 533 8.15 1.59 -10.06
C ASN A 533 7.69 0.33 -9.30
N PHE A 534 8.03 -0.87 -9.79
CA PHE A 534 7.75 -2.11 -9.09
C PHE A 534 8.60 -2.22 -7.83
N ALA A 535 7.97 -2.53 -6.69
CA ALA A 535 8.62 -2.76 -5.42
C ALA A 535 8.19 -4.13 -4.86
N ALA A 536 9.11 -5.11 -4.90
CA ALA A 536 8.84 -6.46 -4.43
C ALA A 536 8.88 -6.52 -2.90
N ALA A 537 7.94 -7.23 -2.30
CA ALA A 537 8.00 -7.58 -0.89
C ALA A 537 9.29 -8.37 -0.59
N TYR A 538 9.73 -8.34 0.66
CA TYR A 538 10.95 -8.93 1.20
C TYR A 538 12.25 -8.32 0.68
N SER A 539 12.28 -7.79 -0.54
CA SER A 539 13.50 -7.26 -1.18
C SER A 539 13.55 -5.74 -1.14
N ASP A 540 12.47 -5.07 -1.48
CA ASP A 540 12.45 -3.62 -1.64
C ASP A 540 11.70 -2.93 -0.50
N TYR A 541 12.29 -1.88 0.05
CA TYR A 541 11.58 -0.98 0.95
C TYR A 541 10.64 -0.07 0.15
N HIS A 542 9.49 0.23 0.74
CA HIS A 542 8.51 1.15 0.18
C HIS A 542 8.39 2.36 1.08
N VAL A 543 8.60 3.57 0.55
CA VAL A 543 8.76 4.81 1.33
C VAL A 543 10.01 4.76 2.23
N THR A 544 10.53 5.88 2.64
CA THR A 544 11.68 5.97 3.55
C THR A 544 11.35 6.63 4.88
N GLY A 545 10.26 7.40 4.94
CA GLY A 545 9.93 8.23 6.10
C GLY A 545 10.80 9.49 6.24
N LEU A 546 11.53 9.90 5.19
CA LEU A 546 12.47 11.02 5.23
C LEU A 546 12.01 12.25 4.43
N ASN A 547 10.84 12.21 3.81
CA ASN A 547 10.28 13.31 3.05
C ASN A 547 8.74 13.33 3.20
N PRO A 548 8.03 14.38 2.70
CA PRO A 548 6.60 14.54 2.93
C PRO A 548 5.68 13.43 2.38
N ALA A 549 6.18 12.48 1.57
CA ALA A 549 5.38 11.36 1.07
C ALA A 549 5.07 10.30 2.13
N GLY A 550 5.70 10.38 3.30
CA GLY A 550 5.40 9.50 4.42
C GLY A 550 6.38 9.68 5.56
N ASN A 551 6.00 9.21 6.75
CA ASN A 551 6.82 9.30 7.96
C ASN A 551 7.41 7.96 8.41
N ALA A 552 7.20 6.88 7.64
CA ALA A 552 7.73 5.54 7.93
C ALA A 552 7.87 4.71 6.65
N SER A 553 8.79 3.76 6.64
CA SER A 553 8.83 2.71 5.60
C SER A 553 7.69 1.73 5.79
N LEU A 554 7.13 1.25 4.70
CA LEU A 554 6.23 0.10 4.67
C LEU A 554 6.94 -1.04 3.91
N THR A 555 7.38 -2.13 4.47
CA THR A 555 7.47 -2.47 5.88
C THR A 555 8.93 -2.63 6.24
N ASP A 556 9.28 -2.25 7.46
CA ASP A 556 10.59 -2.53 8.03
C ASP A 556 10.47 -2.85 9.52
N LEU A 557 11.62 -3.07 10.18
CA LEU A 557 11.63 -3.35 11.61
C LEU A 557 11.09 -2.16 12.43
N ALA A 558 11.36 -0.93 12.02
CA ALA A 558 10.91 0.28 12.73
C ALA A 558 9.38 0.45 12.64
N PHE A 559 8.79 0.09 11.50
CA PHE A 559 7.35 0.09 11.29
C PHE A 559 6.59 -0.80 12.29
N VAL A 560 7.17 -1.93 12.67
CA VAL A 560 6.52 -2.90 13.57
C VAL A 560 6.94 -2.75 15.04
N ALA A 561 8.21 -2.45 15.33
CA ALA A 561 8.77 -2.48 16.68
C ALA A 561 8.17 -1.44 17.63
N SER A 562 7.65 -0.33 17.10
CA SER A 562 7.04 0.72 17.91
C SER A 562 5.58 0.41 18.33
N ARG A 563 4.93 -0.63 17.76
CA ARG A 563 3.52 -1.00 18.01
C ARG A 563 3.29 -1.72 19.34
N PHE A 564 4.35 -2.06 20.04
CA PHE A 564 4.30 -2.59 21.40
C PHE A 564 5.34 -1.93 22.30
N ARG A 565 5.28 -2.22 23.59
CA ARG A 565 6.27 -1.82 24.59
C ARG A 565 6.69 -3.02 25.42
N ILE A 566 7.84 -2.91 26.07
CA ILE A 566 8.35 -3.94 26.97
C ILE A 566 8.25 -3.40 28.39
N THR A 567 7.56 -4.14 29.26
CA THR A 567 7.56 -3.92 30.70
C THR A 567 8.38 -4.99 31.40
N GLN A 568 8.90 -4.68 32.57
CA GLN A 568 9.63 -5.66 33.36
C GLN A 568 9.12 -5.70 34.82
N SER A 569 9.16 -6.88 35.38
CA SER A 569 9.14 -7.09 36.83
C SER A 569 10.45 -7.73 37.29
N ARG A 570 10.82 -7.50 38.53
CA ARG A 570 11.99 -8.13 39.18
C ARG A 570 11.67 -8.49 40.60
N ARG A 571 12.21 -9.60 41.05
CA ARG A 571 12.09 -10.08 42.42
C ARG A 571 13.41 -10.71 42.88
N PRO A 572 13.71 -10.75 44.19
CA PRO A 572 14.83 -11.53 44.69
C PRO A 572 14.73 -12.98 44.21
N ALA A 573 15.83 -13.53 43.72
CA ALA A 573 15.85 -14.95 43.33
C ALA A 573 15.70 -15.83 44.58
N ALA A 574 14.94 -16.91 44.44
CA ALA A 574 14.85 -17.90 45.53
C ALA A 574 16.22 -18.55 45.76
N ALA A 575 16.60 -18.71 47.01
CA ALA A 575 17.84 -19.39 47.37
C ALA A 575 17.83 -20.83 46.83
N GLY A 576 18.80 -21.17 46.00
CA GLY A 576 18.99 -22.53 45.48
C GLY A 576 18.38 -22.87 44.12
N THR A 577 17.81 -21.92 43.39
CA THR A 577 17.31 -22.16 42.01
C THR A 577 18.40 -21.81 40.99
N THR A 578 19.07 -22.82 40.44
CA THR A 578 19.85 -22.69 39.19
C THR A 578 18.88 -22.69 38.00
N LEU A 579 18.98 -21.74 37.10
CA LEU A 579 18.23 -21.77 35.83
C LEU A 579 18.83 -22.76 34.85
#